data_77301999b5a0f6ea2675d45ce05ea327
#
_entry.id   77301999b5a0f6ea2675d45ce05ea327
#
_cell.length_a   1.000
_cell.length_b   1.000
_cell.length_c   1.000
_cell.angle_alpha   90.00
_cell.angle_beta   90.00
_cell.angle_gamma   90.00
#
_symmetry.space_group_name_H-M   'P 1'
#
loop_
_entity.id
_entity.type
_entity.pdbx_description
1 polymer ?
#
loop_
_entity_poly.entity_id
_entity_poly.type
_entity_poly.pdbx_seq_one_letter_code
_entity_poly.pdbx_strand_id
1 'polypeptide(L)'
;MYSEYGVKMPETIAKLIAYGMISDTMNFNSPTCTSIDHTLAKRLSSEYDLDFDAMAKELFENTATIRGKEFKNILYNDVKEYMLSGYHIAVSQVFTFDLSIVDEIKEDFLKYMEEQNKVHEYDLMLMVITNVEGRGSRFLYVGKLSYFVRDVVEEFKDQGFVSRKKQIVPRLAQELA
;
A
#
# COMPACT_ATOMS: atom_id res chain seq x y z
N MET A 1 -28.00 3.22 1.44
CA MET A 1 -28.80 2.76 2.60
C MET A 1 -29.36 3.93 3.42
N TYR A 2 -28.58 4.69 4.23
CA TYR A 2 -29.15 5.80 5.02
C TYR A 2 -29.96 6.80 4.19
N SER A 3 -29.42 7.29 3.06
CA SER A 3 -30.11 8.23 2.16
C SER A 3 -31.33 7.64 1.47
N GLU A 4 -31.35 6.35 1.16
CA GLU A 4 -32.48 5.67 0.53
C GLU A 4 -33.67 5.56 1.46
N TYR A 5 -33.41 5.42 2.77
CA TYR A 5 -34.47 5.32 3.79
C TYR A 5 -34.78 6.65 4.48
N GLY A 6 -34.18 7.76 4.04
CA GLY A 6 -34.37 9.07 4.64
C GLY A 6 -33.93 9.19 6.09
N VAL A 7 -33.06 8.29 6.55
CA VAL A 7 -32.55 8.27 7.92
C VAL A 7 -31.23 9.03 7.98
N LYS A 8 -31.11 9.96 8.94
CA LYS A 8 -29.85 10.67 9.19
C LYS A 8 -28.81 9.70 9.73
N MET A 9 -27.65 9.64 9.10
CA MET A 9 -26.53 8.82 9.55
C MET A 9 -25.98 9.38 10.86
N PRO A 10 -25.69 8.54 11.88
CA PRO A 10 -24.97 8.99 13.08
C PRO A 10 -23.56 9.51 12.72
N GLU A 11 -23.11 10.56 13.40
CA GLU A 11 -21.78 11.16 13.16
C GLU A 11 -20.64 10.15 13.30
N THR A 12 -20.73 9.26 14.29
CA THR A 12 -19.72 8.18 14.48
C THR A 12 -19.60 7.29 13.25
N ILE A 13 -20.73 6.96 12.61
CA ILE A 13 -20.72 6.15 11.38
C ILE A 13 -20.15 6.96 10.21
N ALA A 14 -20.45 8.25 10.11
CA ALA A 14 -19.88 9.13 9.09
C ALA A 14 -18.35 9.19 9.22
N LYS A 15 -17.81 9.34 10.44
CA LYS A 15 -16.38 9.31 10.74
C LYS A 15 -15.73 7.98 10.38
N LEU A 16 -16.37 6.86 10.74
CA LEU A 16 -15.84 5.51 10.38
C LEU A 16 -15.79 5.31 8.87
N ILE A 17 -16.80 5.75 8.13
CA ILE A 17 -16.81 5.71 6.66
C ILE A 17 -15.68 6.59 6.11
N ALA A 18 -15.50 7.81 6.63
CA ALA A 18 -14.42 8.71 6.21
C ALA A 18 -13.04 8.09 6.43
N TYR A 19 -12.75 7.51 7.60
CA TYR A 19 -11.50 6.79 7.85
C TYR A 19 -11.31 5.59 6.91
N GLY A 20 -12.37 4.82 6.64
CA GLY A 20 -12.34 3.73 5.67
C GLY A 20 -11.99 4.21 4.26
N MET A 21 -12.60 5.31 3.82
CA MET A 21 -12.30 5.94 2.52
C MET A 21 -10.86 6.44 2.47
N ILE A 22 -10.39 7.15 3.49
CA ILE A 22 -9.01 7.65 3.60
C ILE A 22 -8.02 6.47 3.48
N SER A 23 -8.26 5.39 4.22
CA SER A 23 -7.40 4.20 4.20
C SER A 23 -7.36 3.51 2.84
N ASP A 24 -8.53 3.27 2.21
CA ASP A 24 -8.63 2.54 0.94
C ASP A 24 -8.12 3.35 -0.25
N THR A 25 -8.32 4.65 -0.23
CA THR A 25 -7.93 5.55 -1.32
C THR A 25 -6.60 6.28 -1.08
N MET A 26 -5.95 6.06 0.05
CA MET A 26 -4.78 6.84 0.49
C MET A 26 -5.03 8.36 0.40
N ASN A 27 -6.09 8.81 1.05
CA ASN A 27 -6.61 10.16 0.98
C ASN A 27 -6.74 10.66 -0.47
N PHE A 28 -7.45 9.87 -1.32
CA PHE A 28 -7.75 10.14 -2.74
C PHE A 28 -6.54 10.16 -3.69
N ASN A 29 -5.36 9.69 -3.25
CA ASN A 29 -4.15 9.65 -4.07
C ASN A 29 -3.90 8.28 -4.72
N SER A 30 -4.57 7.22 -4.27
CA SER A 30 -4.39 5.87 -4.81
C SER A 30 -5.07 5.70 -6.17
N PRO A 31 -4.52 4.87 -7.08
CA PRO A 31 -5.22 4.43 -8.29
C PRO A 31 -6.54 3.69 -8.03
N THR A 32 -6.85 3.33 -6.78
CA THR A 32 -8.15 2.76 -6.39
C THR A 32 -9.24 3.80 -6.28
N CYS A 33 -8.89 5.08 -6.09
CA CYS A 33 -9.84 6.19 -5.94
C CYS A 33 -10.71 6.38 -7.19
N THR A 34 -11.98 6.66 -6.97
CA THR A 34 -12.98 6.89 -8.01
C THR A 34 -13.69 8.25 -7.84
N SER A 35 -14.45 8.67 -8.85
CA SER A 35 -15.28 9.88 -8.75
C SER A 35 -16.38 9.76 -7.67
N ILE A 36 -16.81 8.54 -7.36
CA ILE A 36 -17.78 8.28 -6.30
C ILE A 36 -17.19 8.62 -4.93
N ASP A 37 -15.92 8.26 -4.70
CA ASP A 37 -15.21 8.56 -3.45
C ASP A 37 -15.13 10.07 -3.23
N HIS A 38 -14.73 10.83 -4.25
CA HIS A 38 -14.69 12.30 -4.18
C HIS A 38 -16.06 12.92 -3.88
N THR A 39 -17.13 12.39 -4.52
CA THR A 39 -18.47 12.89 -4.32
C THR A 39 -18.95 12.63 -2.89
N LEU A 40 -18.71 11.41 -2.39
CA LEU A 40 -19.10 11.03 -1.04
C LEU A 40 -18.32 11.80 0.02
N ALA A 41 -17.01 12.00 -0.19
CA ALA A 41 -16.17 12.78 0.72
C ALA A 41 -16.66 14.23 0.85
N LYS A 42 -16.92 14.90 -0.27
CA LYS A 42 -17.48 16.27 -0.26
C LYS A 42 -18.80 16.35 0.52
N ARG A 43 -19.66 15.34 0.34
CA ARG A 43 -20.92 15.26 1.05
C ARG A 43 -20.70 15.07 2.56
N LEU A 44 -19.86 14.10 2.97
CA LEU A 44 -19.58 13.85 4.38
C LEU A 44 -18.89 15.05 5.05
N SER A 45 -17.96 15.70 4.36
CA SER A 45 -17.32 16.93 4.85
C SER A 45 -18.35 18.03 5.11
N SER A 46 -19.26 18.25 4.16
CA SER A 46 -20.30 19.28 4.30
C SER A 46 -21.38 18.96 5.34
N GLU A 47 -21.83 17.70 5.43
CA GLU A 47 -22.94 17.30 6.33
C GLU A 47 -22.48 17.11 7.79
N TYR A 48 -21.21 16.76 8.03
CA TYR A 48 -20.67 16.36 9.35
C TYR A 48 -19.44 17.17 9.78
N ASP A 49 -19.07 18.23 9.04
CA ASP A 49 -17.89 19.08 9.30
C ASP A 49 -16.60 18.26 9.46
N LEU A 50 -16.38 17.29 8.55
CA LEU A 50 -15.21 16.42 8.58
C LEU A 50 -14.07 16.99 7.72
N ASP A 51 -12.92 17.19 8.34
CA ASP A 51 -11.67 17.54 7.67
C ASP A 51 -10.90 16.27 7.29
N PHE A 52 -11.02 15.85 6.03
CA PHE A 52 -10.38 14.63 5.52
C PHE A 52 -8.85 14.70 5.57
N ASP A 53 -8.24 15.88 5.37
CA ASP A 53 -6.79 16.01 5.42
C ASP A 53 -6.26 15.90 6.84
N ALA A 54 -6.93 16.50 7.82
CA ALA A 54 -6.59 16.34 9.23
C ALA A 54 -6.78 14.89 9.70
N MET A 55 -7.88 14.24 9.29
CA MET A 55 -8.16 12.83 9.60
C MET A 55 -7.13 11.89 8.94
N ALA A 56 -6.72 12.16 7.71
CA ALA A 56 -5.70 11.39 7.01
C ALA A 56 -4.34 11.50 7.72
N LYS A 57 -3.97 12.71 8.13
CA LYS A 57 -2.73 12.93 8.89
C LYS A 57 -2.73 12.13 10.18
N GLU A 58 -3.80 12.20 10.98
CA GLU A 58 -3.96 11.44 12.22
C GLU A 58 -3.84 9.92 11.98
N LEU A 59 -4.54 9.39 10.97
CA LEU A 59 -4.53 7.98 10.64
C LEU A 59 -3.14 7.50 10.25
N PHE A 60 -2.47 8.22 9.35
CA PHE A 60 -1.19 7.79 8.79
C PHE A 60 -0.02 8.03 9.75
N GLU A 61 -0.02 9.07 10.57
CA GLU A 61 0.98 9.27 11.64
C GLU A 61 1.05 8.07 12.59
N ASN A 62 -0.08 7.43 12.84
CA ASN A 62 -0.17 6.26 13.72
C ASN A 62 0.13 4.92 13.00
N THR A 63 -0.04 4.83 11.68
CA THR A 63 0.04 3.56 10.94
C THR A 63 1.22 3.48 9.98
N ALA A 64 1.59 4.59 9.34
CA ALA A 64 2.59 4.63 8.26
C ALA A 64 4.02 4.89 8.76
N THR A 65 4.40 4.32 9.89
CA THR A 65 5.80 4.36 10.35
C THR A 65 6.43 2.98 10.29
N ILE A 66 7.65 2.89 9.74
CA ILE A 66 8.48 1.68 9.76
C ILE A 66 9.68 1.83 10.70
N ARG A 67 10.01 3.05 11.13
CA ARG A 67 11.14 3.33 12.04
C ARG A 67 10.90 2.66 13.40
N GLY A 68 11.87 1.88 13.84
CA GLY A 68 11.83 1.17 15.13
C GLY A 68 10.94 -0.07 15.16
N LYS A 69 10.30 -0.47 14.04
CA LYS A 69 9.59 -1.74 13.96
C LYS A 69 10.54 -2.88 13.66
N GLU A 70 10.24 -4.06 14.18
CA GLU A 70 10.92 -5.30 13.80
C GLU A 70 10.68 -5.62 12.31
N PHE A 71 11.66 -6.17 11.64
CA PHE A 71 11.58 -6.52 10.21
C PHE A 71 10.41 -7.45 9.89
N LYS A 72 10.11 -8.39 10.79
CA LYS A 72 8.95 -9.25 10.68
C LYS A 72 7.64 -8.45 10.57
N ASN A 73 7.47 -7.45 11.42
CA ASN A 73 6.26 -6.62 11.46
C ASN A 73 6.17 -5.69 10.24
N ILE A 74 7.29 -5.31 9.63
CA ILE A 74 7.31 -4.55 8.39
C ILE A 74 6.94 -5.46 7.21
N LEU A 75 7.62 -6.60 7.06
CA LEU A 75 7.48 -7.50 5.92
C LEU A 75 6.08 -8.13 5.86
N TYR A 76 5.56 -8.58 6.99
CA TYR A 76 4.28 -9.31 7.08
C TYR A 76 3.09 -8.42 7.44
N ASN A 77 3.23 -7.09 7.42
CA ASN A 77 2.14 -6.16 7.71
C ASN A 77 0.97 -6.32 6.73
N ASP A 78 1.26 -6.37 5.44
CA ASP A 78 0.28 -6.65 4.37
C ASP A 78 0.96 -7.42 3.24
N VAL A 79 1.24 -8.70 3.46
CA VAL A 79 1.77 -9.61 2.44
C VAL A 79 0.62 -10.37 1.78
N LYS A 80 0.72 -10.56 0.47
CA LYS A 80 -0.19 -11.43 -0.30
C LYS A 80 0.62 -12.31 -1.23
N GLU A 81 0.19 -13.56 -1.32
CA GLU A 81 0.81 -14.58 -2.17
C GLU A 81 0.03 -14.75 -3.47
N TYR A 82 0.76 -15.03 -4.53
CA TYR A 82 0.22 -15.20 -5.88
C TYR A 82 0.91 -16.37 -6.57
N MET A 83 0.14 -17.11 -7.36
CA MET A 83 0.67 -18.07 -8.33
C MET A 83 0.57 -17.45 -9.72
N LEU A 84 1.70 -17.04 -10.30
CA LEU A 84 1.79 -16.41 -11.62
C LEU A 84 2.65 -17.28 -12.53
N SER A 85 2.08 -17.79 -13.62
CA SER A 85 2.79 -18.65 -14.60
C SER A 85 3.57 -19.81 -13.97
N GLY A 86 3.02 -20.39 -12.89
CA GLY A 86 3.64 -21.49 -12.14
C GLY A 86 4.67 -21.07 -11.09
N TYR A 87 4.92 -19.78 -10.91
CA TYR A 87 5.82 -19.25 -9.88
C TYR A 87 5.07 -18.83 -8.64
N HIS A 88 5.63 -19.12 -7.47
CA HIS A 88 5.11 -18.72 -6.17
C HIS A 88 5.71 -17.38 -5.73
N ILE A 89 4.90 -16.34 -5.67
CA ILE A 89 5.34 -14.96 -5.48
C ILE A 89 4.66 -14.34 -4.27
N ALA A 90 5.45 -13.78 -3.36
CA ALA A 90 4.95 -12.98 -2.24
C ALA A 90 5.16 -11.49 -2.52
N VAL A 91 4.11 -10.69 -2.41
CA VAL A 91 4.19 -9.23 -2.56
C VAL A 91 3.67 -8.58 -1.28
N SER A 92 4.56 -7.93 -0.55
CA SER A 92 4.24 -7.13 0.62
C SER A 92 4.12 -5.66 0.26
N GLN A 93 3.26 -4.93 0.98
CA GLN A 93 3.13 -3.48 0.80
C GLN A 93 3.04 -2.79 2.16
N VAL A 94 3.81 -1.72 2.32
CA VAL A 94 3.74 -0.82 3.48
C VAL A 94 3.81 0.62 3.03
N PHE A 95 3.39 1.50 3.94
CA PHE A 95 3.41 2.93 3.74
C PHE A 95 4.33 3.60 4.75
N THR A 96 4.97 4.71 4.35
CA THR A 96 5.82 5.52 5.22
C THR A 96 5.74 6.99 4.83
N PHE A 97 5.97 7.89 5.77
CA PHE A 97 6.21 9.31 5.48
C PHE A 97 7.63 9.58 5.00
N ASP A 98 8.59 8.74 5.41
CA ASP A 98 10.00 8.94 5.16
C ASP A 98 10.59 7.75 4.42
N LEU A 99 10.86 7.93 3.12
CA LEU A 99 11.51 6.91 2.29
C LEU A 99 13.01 6.76 2.59
N SER A 100 13.66 7.74 3.25
CA SER A 100 15.08 7.64 3.57
C SER A 100 15.38 6.53 4.56
N ILE A 101 14.41 6.17 5.41
CA ILE A 101 14.53 5.04 6.33
C ILE A 101 14.81 3.72 5.59
N VAL A 102 14.34 3.60 4.33
CA VAL A 102 14.58 2.40 3.52
C VAL A 102 16.07 2.26 3.22
N ASP A 103 16.74 3.36 2.92
CA ASP A 103 18.17 3.37 2.63
C ASP A 103 18.99 2.99 3.90
N GLU A 104 18.52 3.42 5.09
CA GLU A 104 19.15 3.09 6.38
C GLU A 104 19.08 1.59 6.70
N ILE A 105 17.94 0.94 6.42
CA ILE A 105 17.70 -0.47 6.81
C ILE A 105 17.94 -1.47 5.67
N LYS A 106 18.18 -1.01 4.46
CA LYS A 106 18.12 -1.79 3.21
C LYS A 106 18.94 -3.08 3.27
N GLU A 107 20.21 -2.99 3.68
CA GLU A 107 21.12 -4.16 3.66
C GLU A 107 20.65 -5.24 4.62
N ASP A 108 20.29 -4.88 5.84
CA ASP A 108 19.88 -5.85 6.85
C ASP A 108 18.47 -6.37 6.59
N PHE A 109 17.59 -5.51 6.03
CA PHE A 109 16.26 -5.92 5.65
C PHE A 109 16.28 -6.88 4.45
N LEU A 110 17.15 -6.68 3.46
CA LEU A 110 17.34 -7.63 2.35
C LEU A 110 17.84 -8.99 2.83
N LYS A 111 18.80 -9.04 3.75
CA LYS A 111 19.24 -10.30 4.38
C LYS A 111 18.08 -11.02 5.06
N TYR A 112 17.28 -10.28 5.83
CA TYR A 112 16.09 -10.84 6.46
C TYR A 112 15.08 -11.38 5.43
N MET A 113 14.82 -10.63 4.35
CA MET A 113 13.95 -11.09 3.27
C MET A 113 14.50 -12.36 2.58
N GLU A 114 15.81 -12.47 2.36
CA GLU A 114 16.43 -13.68 1.80
C GLU A 114 16.24 -14.92 2.70
N GLU A 115 16.36 -14.75 4.01
CA GLU A 115 16.09 -15.83 4.98
C GLU A 115 14.62 -16.26 4.92
N GLN A 116 13.69 -15.29 4.94
CA GLN A 116 12.26 -15.59 4.85
C GLN A 116 11.89 -16.21 3.50
N ASN A 117 12.47 -15.73 2.41
CA ASN A 117 12.25 -16.28 1.06
C ASN A 117 12.65 -17.77 0.98
N LYS A 118 13.78 -18.14 1.61
CA LYS A 118 14.23 -19.55 1.69
C LYS A 118 13.30 -20.41 2.53
N VAL A 119 12.80 -19.88 3.66
CA VAL A 119 11.89 -20.61 4.58
C VAL A 119 10.55 -20.92 3.90
N HIS A 120 10.04 -19.98 3.11
CA HIS A 120 8.74 -20.11 2.44
C HIS A 120 8.82 -20.62 1.00
N GLU A 121 10.03 -20.83 0.48
CA GLU A 121 10.29 -21.32 -0.87
C GLU A 121 9.64 -20.47 -1.99
N TYR A 122 9.57 -19.12 -1.79
CA TYR A 122 9.08 -18.23 -2.84
C TYR A 122 10.07 -18.12 -3.99
N ASP A 123 9.57 -18.06 -5.20
CA ASP A 123 10.34 -17.72 -6.40
C ASP A 123 10.72 -16.25 -6.44
N LEU A 124 9.89 -15.42 -5.80
CA LEU A 124 10.07 -13.99 -5.62
C LEU A 124 9.41 -13.54 -4.32
N MET A 125 10.11 -12.76 -3.53
CA MET A 125 9.56 -11.92 -2.47
C MET A 125 9.82 -10.46 -2.82
N LEU A 126 8.76 -9.68 -3.01
CA LEU A 126 8.80 -8.26 -3.36
C LEU A 126 8.16 -7.43 -2.26
N MET A 127 8.87 -6.40 -1.81
CA MET A 127 8.38 -5.40 -0.87
C MET A 127 8.18 -4.07 -1.59
N VAL A 128 6.98 -3.53 -1.51
CA VAL A 128 6.61 -2.21 -2.04
C VAL A 128 6.46 -1.25 -0.86
N ILE A 129 7.28 -0.22 -0.81
CA ILE A 129 7.28 0.80 0.24
C ILE A 129 6.88 2.12 -0.39
N THR A 130 5.68 2.60 -0.10
CA THR A 130 5.10 3.79 -0.73
C THR A 130 5.05 4.96 0.25
N ASN A 131 5.46 6.14 -0.21
CA ASN A 131 5.30 7.37 0.56
C ASN A 131 3.82 7.77 0.61
N VAL A 132 3.28 8.04 1.80
CA VAL A 132 1.86 8.39 2.00
C VAL A 132 1.46 9.73 1.39
N GLU A 133 2.43 10.60 1.11
CA GLU A 133 2.21 11.89 0.45
C GLU A 133 2.36 11.80 -1.08
N GLY A 134 2.52 10.59 -1.63
CA GLY A 134 2.65 10.38 -3.07
C GLY A 134 3.99 10.81 -3.67
N ARG A 135 5.06 10.83 -2.85
CA ARG A 135 6.41 11.23 -3.29
C ARG A 135 7.21 10.10 -3.92
N GLY A 136 6.56 9.01 -4.28
CA GLY A 136 7.18 7.84 -4.91
C GLY A 136 7.15 6.60 -4.04
N SER A 137 7.79 5.54 -4.57
CA SER A 137 7.89 4.24 -3.92
C SER A 137 9.33 3.72 -3.97
N ARG A 138 9.67 2.84 -3.02
CA ARG A 138 10.88 2.01 -3.02
C ARG A 138 10.50 0.56 -3.14
N PHE A 139 11.35 -0.20 -3.80
CA PHE A 139 11.16 -1.62 -4.04
C PHE A 139 12.37 -2.39 -3.54
N LEU A 140 12.13 -3.39 -2.69
CA LEU A 140 13.13 -4.36 -2.27
C LEU A 140 12.65 -5.73 -2.70
N TYR A 141 13.51 -6.55 -3.27
CA TYR A 141 13.12 -7.85 -3.79
C TYR A 141 14.27 -8.85 -3.70
N VAL A 142 13.91 -10.11 -3.49
CA VAL A 142 14.82 -11.25 -3.41
C VAL A 142 14.18 -12.47 -4.09
N GLY A 143 14.98 -13.46 -4.43
CA GLY A 143 14.54 -14.69 -5.05
C GLY A 143 15.07 -14.85 -6.48
N LYS A 144 14.81 -16.01 -7.08
CA LYS A 144 15.35 -16.38 -8.41
C LYS A 144 14.80 -15.52 -9.56
N LEU A 145 13.66 -14.86 -9.36
CA LEU A 145 13.04 -13.97 -10.36
C LEU A 145 13.47 -12.51 -10.23
N SER A 146 14.44 -12.18 -9.38
CA SER A 146 14.91 -10.80 -9.14
C SER A 146 15.34 -10.08 -10.43
N TYR A 147 15.86 -10.81 -11.42
CA TYR A 147 16.25 -10.24 -12.71
C TYR A 147 15.06 -9.68 -13.48
N PHE A 148 13.96 -10.43 -13.54
CA PHE A 148 12.74 -10.00 -14.24
C PHE A 148 12.03 -8.83 -13.52
N VAL A 149 12.08 -8.83 -12.21
CA VAL A 149 11.40 -7.82 -11.38
C VAL A 149 12.04 -6.44 -11.52
N ARG A 150 13.34 -6.37 -11.77
CA ARG A 150 14.04 -5.09 -11.89
C ARG A 150 13.39 -4.18 -12.91
N ASP A 151 13.08 -4.69 -14.11
CA ASP A 151 12.51 -3.89 -15.19
C ASP A 151 11.05 -3.51 -14.87
N VAL A 152 10.31 -4.39 -14.23
CA VAL A 152 8.94 -4.10 -13.77
C VAL A 152 8.90 -2.97 -12.75
N VAL A 153 9.73 -3.03 -11.70
CA VAL A 153 9.71 -2.01 -10.64
C VAL A 153 10.25 -0.66 -11.11
N GLU A 154 11.15 -0.66 -12.09
CA GLU A 154 11.71 0.56 -12.68
C GLU A 154 10.63 1.42 -13.34
N GLU A 155 9.58 0.80 -13.92
CA GLU A 155 8.43 1.51 -14.49
C GLU A 155 7.63 2.29 -13.44
N PHE A 156 7.71 1.88 -12.17
CA PHE A 156 6.87 2.43 -11.09
C PHE A 156 7.64 3.27 -10.07
N LYS A 157 8.97 3.32 -10.11
CA LYS A 157 9.78 3.98 -9.08
C LYS A 157 9.47 5.47 -8.88
N ASP A 158 9.13 6.16 -9.99
CA ASP A 158 8.84 7.59 -10.00
C ASP A 158 7.33 7.90 -9.94
N GLN A 159 6.49 6.87 -9.86
CA GLN A 159 5.06 7.05 -9.66
C GLN A 159 4.76 7.35 -8.18
N GLY A 160 3.82 8.27 -7.93
CA GLY A 160 3.45 8.67 -6.58
C GLY A 160 2.93 7.49 -5.77
N PHE A 161 1.73 7.03 -6.07
CA PHE A 161 1.13 5.86 -5.44
C PHE A 161 1.16 4.66 -6.38
N VAL A 162 1.64 3.54 -5.87
CA VAL A 162 1.70 2.29 -6.63
C VAL A 162 0.75 1.26 -6.00
N SER A 163 -0.16 0.75 -6.80
CA SER A 163 -1.11 -0.28 -6.38
C SER A 163 -0.57 -1.68 -6.68
N ARG A 164 -0.32 -2.47 -5.63
CA ARG A 164 0.03 -3.88 -5.76
C ARG A 164 -0.95 -4.61 -6.70
N LYS A 165 -2.26 -4.51 -6.43
CA LYS A 165 -3.32 -5.24 -7.15
C LYS A 165 -3.53 -4.77 -8.58
N LYS A 166 -3.51 -3.45 -8.83
CA LYS A 166 -3.87 -2.87 -10.14
C LYS A 166 -2.69 -2.66 -11.08
N GLN A 167 -1.46 -2.60 -10.53
CA GLN A 167 -0.27 -2.26 -11.30
C GLN A 167 0.82 -3.35 -11.19
N ILE A 168 1.33 -3.60 -9.99
CA ILE A 168 2.48 -4.50 -9.80
C ILE A 168 2.15 -5.94 -10.22
N VAL A 169 1.11 -6.53 -9.65
CA VAL A 169 0.78 -7.95 -9.90
C VAL A 169 0.39 -8.20 -11.37
N PRO A 170 -0.45 -7.37 -12.03
CA PRO A 170 -0.73 -7.54 -13.46
C PRO A 170 0.52 -7.39 -14.33
N ARG A 171 1.42 -6.46 -14.02
CA ARG A 171 2.65 -6.26 -14.80
C ARG A 171 3.64 -7.42 -14.63
N LEU A 172 3.77 -7.94 -13.38
CA LEU A 172 4.55 -9.17 -13.15
C LEU A 172 3.97 -10.36 -13.93
N ALA A 173 2.64 -10.52 -13.94
CA ALA A 173 2.01 -11.60 -14.71
C ALA A 173 2.27 -11.49 -16.19
N GLN A 174 2.33 -10.29 -16.77
CA GLN A 174 2.68 -10.05 -18.17
C GLN A 174 4.14 -10.40 -18.47
N GLU A 175 5.06 -10.05 -17.57
CA GLU A 175 6.49 -10.31 -17.74
C GLU A 175 6.83 -11.79 -17.65
N LEU A 176 6.05 -12.54 -16.87
CA LEU A 176 6.27 -13.98 -16.63
C LEU A 176 5.47 -14.89 -17.59
N ALA A 177 4.67 -14.32 -18.49
CA ALA A 177 3.86 -15.09 -19.44
C ALA A 177 4.69 -15.55 -20.64
#